data_5b65fc18afcbc52dfb2488c56266e20c
#
_entry.id   5b65fc18afcbc52dfb2488c56266e20c
#
_cell.length_a   1.000
_cell.length_b   1.000
_cell.length_c   1.000
_cell.angle_alpha   90.00
_cell.angle_beta   90.00
_cell.angle_gamma   90.00
#
_symmetry.space_group_name_H-M   'P 1'
#
loop_
_entity.id
_entity.type
_entity.pdbx_description
1 polymer ?
#
loop_
_entity_poly.entity_id
_entity_poly.type
_entity_poly.pdbx_seq_one_letter_code
_entity_poly.pdbx_strand_id
1 'polypeptide(L)'
;MANTPPNVTDEAAGREKELPGEVPVALPQAQETVAESSREPELSSIAMKGIAVFSGVALGQAQILSEGDLEIPRFPIDGSQTRAESTRLRAAVTTVAKELEELSETLAQNEDTPPEAIAFIDLHRQILADESLVTDTQAIIRERLVNAEWALSLRMEELRKAFDAIDNEYLAERGDDVALVVERIQRVLSGRRRPADTVRLTMSDEKIILIADDLNPADILILKRRRDVSIAGLVTASGSPTSHAAILARSLEIPTLVSVEGATENISSDDVVLLDADHGVLTVHPDPSLLPQVAQRIRDLNNARIRQKRLNSRPAETKDGVKISLCANIALPEDVRDAERTGADGIGLFRSEFLFMNRPTLPSEDEQYETYLRVIRAMKGKPVTIRTMDLGGDKLPSHEALESLNLDDGEEVPNPALGRRAIRFSIHQPELFLTQLRAILRAAVDSNVQIMLPLLSRPSEIAITRGFIRKAREQLTDRGIACADKIALGGMIEVPAAAIALPSFFKGP
;
A
#
# COMPACT_ATOMS: atom_id res chain seq x y z
N MET A 1 59.02 -12.22 41.54
CA MET A 1 58.77 -10.91 42.16
C MET A 1 57.54 -10.31 41.49
N ALA A 2 56.58 -10.13 42.30
CA ALA A 2 55.24 -9.65 41.96
C ALA A 2 55.26 -8.15 41.50
N ASN A 3 54.36 -7.81 40.59
CA ASN A 3 53.78 -6.52 40.58
C ASN A 3 52.36 -6.56 39.96
N THR A 4 51.41 -6.48 40.84
CA THR A 4 50.01 -6.24 40.64
C THR A 4 49.79 -4.72 40.47
N PRO A 5 49.03 -4.22 39.49
CA PRO A 5 48.57 -2.83 39.49
C PRO A 5 47.23 -2.71 40.24
N PRO A 6 46.92 -1.50 40.77
CA PRO A 6 45.89 -1.29 41.75
C PRO A 6 44.49 -1.15 41.17
N ASN A 7 43.56 -1.52 42.01
CA ASN A 7 42.11 -1.34 41.91
C ASN A 7 41.75 0.18 41.73
N VAL A 8 41.09 0.52 40.68
CA VAL A 8 40.41 1.83 40.54
C VAL A 8 38.92 1.57 40.60
N THR A 9 38.35 1.91 41.72
CA THR A 9 36.90 2.13 41.92
C THR A 9 36.48 3.35 41.10
N ASP A 10 35.66 3.16 40.12
CA ASP A 10 35.02 4.29 39.46
C ASP A 10 33.50 4.24 39.72
N GLU A 11 33.10 5.11 40.64
CA GLU A 11 31.72 5.52 40.86
C GLU A 11 31.32 6.43 39.72
N ALA A 12 30.54 5.91 38.76
CA ALA A 12 29.74 6.72 37.84
C ALA A 12 28.30 6.30 37.93
N ALA A 13 27.59 6.86 38.90
CA ALA A 13 26.14 6.83 38.98
C ALA A 13 25.54 7.55 37.77
N GLY A 14 25.31 6.80 36.68
CA GLY A 14 24.49 7.24 35.55
C GLY A 14 23.01 7.15 35.94
N ARG A 15 22.38 8.32 36.08
CA ARG A 15 20.91 8.41 36.22
C ARG A 15 20.24 7.70 35.07
N GLU A 16 19.66 6.55 35.33
CA GLU A 16 18.65 5.94 34.47
C GLU A 16 17.46 6.90 34.43
N LYS A 17 17.24 7.47 33.25
CA LYS A 17 15.97 8.12 32.95
C LYS A 17 14.90 7.06 32.93
N GLU A 18 13.99 7.12 33.88
CA GLU A 18 12.76 6.35 33.89
C GLU A 18 12.08 6.49 32.52
N LEU A 19 11.86 5.37 31.88
CA LEU A 19 11.03 5.24 30.69
C LEU A 19 9.59 5.52 31.08
N PRO A 20 8.80 6.22 30.25
CA PRO A 20 7.38 6.38 30.48
C PRO A 20 6.72 5.00 30.56
N GLY A 21 5.88 4.85 31.57
CA GLY A 21 5.31 3.63 32.12
C GLY A 21 4.81 2.62 31.08
N GLU A 22 5.03 1.36 31.43
CA GLU A 22 4.36 0.24 30.86
C GLU A 22 2.86 0.50 30.80
N VAL A 23 2.29 0.51 29.59
CA VAL A 23 0.85 0.55 29.44
C VAL A 23 0.33 -0.81 29.90
N PRO A 24 -0.41 -0.90 31.02
CA PRO A 24 -0.99 -2.17 31.44
C PRO A 24 -1.98 -2.64 30.37
N VAL A 25 -1.78 -3.83 29.85
CA VAL A 25 -2.84 -4.53 29.10
C VAL A 25 -3.88 -4.92 30.13
N ALA A 26 -4.94 -4.12 30.26
CA ALA A 26 -6.06 -4.46 31.12
C ALA A 26 -6.75 -5.71 30.55
N LEU A 27 -6.60 -6.82 31.23
CA LEU A 27 -7.49 -7.96 31.07
C LEU A 27 -8.87 -7.51 31.59
N PRO A 28 -9.99 -7.87 30.96
CA PRO A 28 -11.28 -7.64 31.55
C PRO A 28 -11.28 -8.28 32.93
N GLN A 29 -11.43 -7.46 33.99
CA GLN A 29 -11.53 -7.93 35.36
C GLN A 29 -12.85 -8.70 35.49
N ALA A 30 -12.76 -10.01 35.63
CA ALA A 30 -13.88 -10.79 36.15
C ALA A 30 -14.17 -10.25 37.55
N GLN A 31 -15.32 -9.54 37.70
CA GLN A 31 -15.83 -9.20 38.99
C GLN A 31 -16.23 -10.51 39.68
N GLU A 32 -15.50 -10.92 40.71
CA GLU A 32 -15.94 -11.91 41.67
C GLU A 32 -17.17 -11.37 42.42
N THR A 33 -18.33 -11.57 41.88
CA THR A 33 -19.57 -11.58 42.67
C THR A 33 -19.88 -13.02 43.05
N VAL A 34 -19.60 -13.34 44.29
CA VAL A 34 -20.09 -14.56 44.95
C VAL A 34 -21.60 -14.46 45.01
N ALA A 35 -22.31 -15.17 44.14
CA ALA A 35 -23.71 -15.53 44.28
C ALA A 35 -23.90 -16.90 43.62
N GLU A 36 -24.33 -17.84 44.43
CA GLU A 36 -24.69 -19.20 44.06
C GLU A 36 -25.78 -19.25 42.97
N SER A 37 -25.61 -20.30 42.10
CA SER A 37 -26.62 -20.90 41.22
C SER A 37 -27.15 -20.06 40.05
N SER A 38 -26.38 -20.09 38.97
CA SER A 38 -26.85 -20.45 37.61
C SER A 38 -25.64 -20.79 36.78
N ARG A 39 -25.48 -22.07 36.41
CA ARG A 39 -24.52 -22.47 35.36
C ARG A 39 -24.97 -21.79 34.10
N GLU A 40 -24.30 -20.69 33.76
CA GLU A 40 -24.36 -20.16 32.39
C GLU A 40 -23.90 -21.29 31.45
N PRO A 41 -24.52 -21.44 30.26
CA PRO A 41 -24.07 -22.43 29.30
C PRO A 41 -22.61 -22.16 29.01
N GLU A 42 -21.74 -23.16 29.18
CA GLU A 42 -20.36 -23.11 28.75
C GLU A 42 -20.36 -22.81 27.25
N LEU A 43 -20.08 -21.57 26.89
CA LEU A 43 -19.93 -21.16 25.50
C LEU A 43 -18.78 -21.96 24.93
N SER A 44 -19.09 -22.89 24.02
CA SER A 44 -18.07 -23.72 23.40
C SER A 44 -17.13 -22.86 22.57
N SER A 45 -15.82 -23.05 22.77
CA SER A 45 -14.80 -22.39 21.96
C SER A 45 -14.92 -22.84 20.49
N ILE A 46 -15.04 -21.90 19.57
CA ILE A 46 -15.14 -22.14 18.13
C ILE A 46 -13.87 -21.63 17.47
N ALA A 47 -13.18 -22.48 16.71
CA ALA A 47 -12.01 -22.10 15.92
C ALA A 47 -12.36 -22.09 14.43
N MET A 48 -12.05 -20.97 13.78
CA MET A 48 -12.30 -20.74 12.36
C MET A 48 -10.98 -20.46 11.65
N LYS A 49 -10.84 -20.91 10.41
CA LYS A 49 -9.62 -20.70 9.62
C LYS A 49 -9.82 -19.58 8.62
N GLY A 50 -8.74 -18.83 8.37
CA GLY A 50 -8.68 -17.78 7.36
C GLY A 50 -7.29 -17.67 6.77
N ILE A 51 -7.15 -16.78 5.81
CA ILE A 51 -5.88 -16.48 5.14
C ILE A 51 -5.26 -15.25 5.80
N ALA A 52 -4.03 -15.37 6.28
CA ALA A 52 -3.31 -14.27 6.91
C ALA A 52 -2.88 -13.22 5.88
N VAL A 53 -3.22 -11.96 6.13
CA VAL A 53 -2.77 -10.80 5.36
C VAL A 53 -1.61 -10.11 6.03
N PHE A 54 -1.71 -9.88 7.32
CA PHE A 54 -0.65 -9.31 8.16
C PHE A 54 -0.54 -10.10 9.46
N SER A 55 0.68 -10.54 9.77
CA SER A 55 1.00 -11.38 10.93
C SER A 55 0.79 -10.66 12.25
N GLY A 56 0.48 -11.44 13.29
CA GLY A 56 0.35 -10.96 14.65
C GLY A 56 -0.76 -11.66 15.41
N VAL A 57 -0.80 -11.41 16.71
CA VAL A 57 -1.80 -11.96 17.61
C VAL A 57 -2.54 -10.81 18.27
N ALA A 58 -3.87 -10.87 18.25
CA ALA A 58 -4.74 -9.89 18.91
C ALA A 58 -5.82 -10.59 19.74
N LEU A 59 -6.10 -10.02 20.91
CA LEU A 59 -7.21 -10.40 21.77
C LEU A 59 -8.08 -9.17 21.97
N GLY A 60 -9.38 -9.30 21.79
CA GLY A 60 -10.31 -8.19 21.92
C GLY A 60 -11.76 -8.63 21.84
N GLN A 61 -12.67 -7.65 21.94
CA GLN A 61 -14.09 -7.86 21.70
C GLN A 61 -14.39 -7.79 20.21
N ALA A 62 -15.21 -8.69 19.73
CA ALA A 62 -15.72 -8.66 18.38
C ALA A 62 -16.64 -7.45 18.20
N GLN A 63 -16.41 -6.70 17.12
CA GLN A 63 -17.34 -5.68 16.67
C GLN A 63 -17.70 -5.98 15.23
N ILE A 64 -18.95 -6.39 15.03
CA ILE A 64 -19.44 -6.70 13.70
C ILE A 64 -19.74 -5.38 12.98
N LEU A 65 -19.03 -5.16 11.89
CA LEU A 65 -19.35 -4.16 10.89
C LEU A 65 -20.34 -4.80 9.93
N SER A 66 -21.61 -4.77 10.32
CA SER A 66 -22.65 -5.16 9.39
C SER A 66 -22.80 -4.05 8.35
N GLU A 67 -22.53 -4.39 7.11
CA GLU A 67 -22.94 -3.53 6.00
C GLU A 67 -24.46 -3.42 5.95
N GLY A 68 -25.18 -4.18 6.78
CA GLY A 68 -26.63 -4.35 6.81
C GLY A 68 -27.13 -4.37 5.37
N ASP A 69 -27.75 -5.42 4.90
CA ASP A 69 -28.28 -5.47 3.54
C ASP A 69 -28.81 -4.10 3.15
N LEU A 70 -28.11 -3.44 2.22
CA LEU A 70 -28.56 -2.17 1.69
C LEU A 70 -29.79 -2.50 0.84
N GLU A 71 -30.92 -2.76 1.55
CA GLU A 71 -32.19 -2.87 0.86
C GLU A 71 -32.38 -1.56 0.09
N ILE A 72 -32.02 -1.59 -1.16
CA ILE A 72 -32.11 -0.46 -2.07
C ILE A 72 -33.60 -0.28 -2.38
N PRO A 73 -34.23 0.81 -1.97
CA PRO A 73 -35.63 1.07 -2.27
C PRO A 73 -35.82 1.07 -3.78
N ARG A 74 -36.71 0.23 -4.29
CA ARG A 74 -37.03 0.15 -5.73
C ARG A 74 -38.50 0.45 -5.93
N PHE A 75 -38.81 1.65 -6.43
CA PHE A 75 -40.19 2.05 -6.74
C PHE A 75 -40.26 2.93 -7.97
N PRO A 76 -41.37 2.83 -8.73
CA PRO A 76 -41.62 3.71 -9.87
C PRO A 76 -41.98 5.13 -9.36
N ILE A 77 -41.69 6.13 -10.17
CA ILE A 77 -41.99 7.53 -9.91
C ILE A 77 -42.83 8.14 -11.05
N ASP A 78 -43.53 9.23 -10.76
CA ASP A 78 -44.19 10.01 -11.79
C ASP A 78 -43.21 10.90 -12.57
N GLY A 79 -43.51 11.21 -13.83
CA GLY A 79 -42.71 12.09 -14.67
C GLY A 79 -42.41 13.45 -14.04
N SER A 80 -43.34 13.98 -13.23
CA SER A 80 -43.16 15.23 -12.46
C SER A 80 -42.07 15.13 -11.36
N GLN A 81 -41.77 13.92 -10.86
CA GLN A 81 -40.80 13.65 -9.79
C GLN A 81 -39.37 13.46 -10.30
N THR A 82 -39.17 13.28 -11.60
CA THR A 82 -37.85 13.00 -12.21
C THR A 82 -36.80 14.09 -11.90
N ARG A 83 -37.24 15.35 -11.85
CA ARG A 83 -36.38 16.48 -11.49
C ARG A 83 -35.95 16.43 -10.02
N ALA A 84 -36.87 16.07 -9.13
CA ALA A 84 -36.58 15.94 -7.71
C ALA A 84 -35.60 14.80 -7.42
N GLU A 85 -35.81 13.63 -8.05
CA GLU A 85 -34.90 12.48 -7.94
C GLU A 85 -33.52 12.76 -8.52
N SER A 86 -33.46 13.43 -9.67
CA SER A 86 -32.17 13.88 -10.25
C SER A 86 -31.43 14.87 -9.35
N THR A 87 -32.14 15.70 -8.60
CA THR A 87 -31.57 16.64 -7.64
C THR A 87 -31.07 15.89 -6.39
N ARG A 88 -31.84 14.89 -5.89
CA ARG A 88 -31.41 14.03 -4.78
C ARG A 88 -30.12 13.28 -5.11
N LEU A 89 -30.03 12.70 -6.31
CA LEU A 89 -28.82 12.03 -6.79
C LEU A 89 -27.60 12.99 -6.77
N ARG A 90 -27.74 14.17 -7.34
CA ARG A 90 -26.64 15.16 -7.35
C ARG A 90 -26.23 15.60 -5.95
N ALA A 91 -27.18 15.81 -5.07
CA ALA A 91 -26.91 16.16 -3.68
C ALA A 91 -26.15 15.04 -2.96
N ALA A 92 -26.52 13.77 -3.17
CA ALA A 92 -25.83 12.63 -2.60
C ALA A 92 -24.37 12.51 -3.13
N VAL A 93 -24.16 12.65 -4.43
CA VAL A 93 -22.82 12.67 -5.04
C VAL A 93 -21.96 13.80 -4.47
N THR A 94 -22.54 15.01 -4.33
CA THR A 94 -21.81 16.15 -3.75
C THR A 94 -21.44 15.87 -2.28
N THR A 95 -22.30 15.22 -1.52
CA THR A 95 -22.04 14.85 -0.13
C THR A 95 -20.88 13.86 -0.05
N VAL A 96 -20.91 12.80 -0.86
CA VAL A 96 -19.81 11.79 -0.91
C VAL A 96 -18.50 12.43 -1.37
N ALA A 97 -18.54 13.31 -2.37
CA ALA A 97 -17.34 14.02 -2.85
C ALA A 97 -16.70 14.85 -1.73
N LYS A 98 -17.52 15.57 -0.96
CA LYS A 98 -17.05 16.36 0.18
C LYS A 98 -16.46 15.47 1.29
N GLU A 99 -17.10 14.34 1.61
CA GLU A 99 -16.59 13.38 2.58
C GLU A 99 -15.22 12.84 2.17
N LEU A 100 -15.03 12.49 0.90
CA LEU A 100 -13.74 11.99 0.39
C LEU A 100 -12.69 13.10 0.34
N GLU A 101 -13.06 14.35 0.06
CA GLU A 101 -12.14 15.49 0.10
C GLU A 101 -11.64 15.74 1.53
N GLU A 102 -12.54 15.80 2.50
CA GLU A 102 -12.19 15.95 3.93
C GLU A 102 -11.31 14.79 4.42
N LEU A 103 -11.56 13.58 3.94
CA LEU A 103 -10.74 12.42 4.26
C LEU A 103 -9.35 12.54 3.61
N SER A 104 -9.27 12.90 2.32
CA SER A 104 -8.01 13.10 1.60
C SER A 104 -7.15 14.19 2.25
N GLU A 105 -7.71 15.36 2.56
CA GLU A 105 -7.01 16.44 3.23
C GLU A 105 -6.44 16.01 4.58
N THR A 106 -7.21 15.23 5.33
CA THR A 106 -6.77 14.79 6.65
C THR A 106 -5.69 13.70 6.55
N LEU A 107 -5.77 12.81 5.57
CA LEU A 107 -4.74 11.80 5.32
C LEU A 107 -3.44 12.46 4.86
N ALA A 108 -3.51 13.50 4.05
CA ALA A 108 -2.35 14.26 3.59
C ALA A 108 -1.62 15.02 4.72
N GLN A 109 -2.33 15.41 5.78
CA GLN A 109 -1.74 16.10 6.94
C GLN A 109 -1.02 15.14 7.92
N ASN A 110 -1.24 13.85 7.82
CA ASN A 110 -0.64 12.88 8.72
C ASN A 110 0.54 12.20 8.02
N GLU A 111 1.75 12.43 8.53
CA GLU A 111 3.00 11.86 8.00
C GLU A 111 3.03 10.32 8.05
N ASP A 112 2.26 9.69 8.95
CA ASP A 112 2.17 8.22 9.09
C ASP A 112 1.10 7.59 8.16
N THR A 113 0.46 8.36 7.28
CA THR A 113 -0.54 7.83 6.36
C THR A 113 0.12 7.01 5.26
N PRO A 114 -0.28 5.73 5.06
CA PRO A 114 0.22 4.92 3.97
C PRO A 114 -0.12 5.54 2.60
N PRO A 115 0.81 5.51 1.63
CA PRO A 115 0.57 6.02 0.28
C PRO A 115 -0.63 5.36 -0.41
N GLU A 116 -0.84 4.08 -0.16
CA GLU A 116 -1.95 3.30 -0.71
C GLU A 116 -3.30 3.85 -0.26
N ALA A 117 -3.37 4.34 0.98
CA ALA A 117 -4.58 4.96 1.49
C ALA A 117 -4.92 6.25 0.75
N ILE A 118 -3.90 7.06 0.43
CA ILE A 118 -4.07 8.30 -0.33
C ILE A 118 -4.48 7.96 -1.78
N ALA A 119 -3.77 7.04 -2.42
CA ALA A 119 -4.05 6.61 -3.79
C ALA A 119 -5.48 6.06 -3.94
N PHE A 120 -5.95 5.27 -2.97
CA PHE A 120 -7.30 4.74 -2.94
C PHE A 120 -8.37 5.85 -2.86
N ILE A 121 -8.19 6.83 -1.98
CA ILE A 121 -9.13 7.94 -1.86
C ILE A 121 -9.12 8.84 -3.11
N ASP A 122 -7.94 9.09 -3.68
CA ASP A 122 -7.83 9.88 -4.91
C ASP A 122 -8.47 9.18 -6.10
N LEU A 123 -8.38 7.86 -6.20
CA LEU A 123 -9.08 7.07 -7.20
C LEU A 123 -10.61 7.22 -7.07
N HIS A 124 -11.15 7.10 -5.87
CA HIS A 124 -12.59 7.27 -5.64
C HIS A 124 -13.05 8.70 -5.96
N ARG A 125 -12.22 9.72 -5.69
CA ARG A 125 -12.49 11.10 -6.09
C ARG A 125 -12.52 11.26 -7.61
N GLN A 126 -11.62 10.59 -8.33
CA GLN A 126 -11.62 10.58 -9.80
C GLN A 126 -12.88 9.92 -10.38
N ILE A 127 -13.30 8.77 -9.82
CA ILE A 127 -14.55 8.10 -10.21
C ILE A 127 -15.76 9.03 -10.00
N LEU A 128 -15.82 9.76 -8.90
CA LEU A 128 -16.90 10.71 -8.61
C LEU A 128 -16.86 11.96 -9.51
N ALA A 129 -15.68 12.34 -9.98
CA ALA A 129 -15.51 13.48 -10.90
C ALA A 129 -15.94 13.14 -12.33
N ASP A 130 -16.15 11.87 -12.66
CA ASP A 130 -16.70 11.46 -13.95
C ASP A 130 -18.20 11.76 -14.01
N GLU A 131 -18.54 12.79 -14.78
CA GLU A 131 -19.93 13.21 -14.96
C GLU A 131 -20.81 12.15 -15.63
N SER A 132 -20.23 11.15 -16.29
CA SER A 132 -20.98 10.08 -16.97
C SER A 132 -21.82 9.26 -16.00
N LEU A 133 -21.28 8.96 -14.81
CA LEU A 133 -22.02 8.23 -13.78
C LEU A 133 -23.33 8.95 -13.39
N VAL A 134 -23.27 10.26 -13.23
CA VAL A 134 -24.44 11.07 -12.86
C VAL A 134 -25.38 11.28 -14.04
N THR A 135 -24.85 11.63 -15.22
CA THR A 135 -25.67 11.95 -16.40
C THR A 135 -26.42 10.74 -16.91
N ASP A 136 -25.76 9.58 -16.97
CA ASP A 136 -26.39 8.34 -17.41
C ASP A 136 -27.43 7.84 -16.41
N THR A 137 -27.13 7.91 -15.11
CA THR A 137 -28.14 7.59 -14.08
C THR A 137 -29.35 8.51 -14.16
N GLN A 138 -29.16 9.81 -14.42
CA GLN A 138 -30.27 10.75 -14.63
C GLN A 138 -31.06 10.45 -15.91
N ALA A 139 -30.43 9.92 -16.96
CA ALA A 139 -31.13 9.45 -18.14
C ALA A 139 -32.04 8.25 -17.77
N ILE A 140 -31.52 7.29 -17.01
CA ILE A 140 -32.31 6.13 -16.53
C ILE A 140 -33.52 6.59 -15.69
N ILE A 141 -33.34 7.56 -14.78
CA ILE A 141 -34.45 8.12 -13.98
C ILE A 141 -35.56 8.65 -14.89
N ARG A 142 -35.20 9.39 -15.94
CA ARG A 142 -36.14 10.02 -16.86
C ARG A 142 -36.83 9.02 -17.80
N GLU A 143 -36.07 8.04 -18.29
CA GLU A 143 -36.57 7.07 -19.29
C GLU A 143 -37.36 5.95 -18.66
N ARG A 144 -36.91 5.43 -17.51
CA ARG A 144 -37.54 4.30 -16.83
C ARG A 144 -38.50 4.71 -15.72
N LEU A 145 -38.58 6.00 -15.38
CA LEU A 145 -39.42 6.54 -14.33
C LEU A 145 -39.25 5.79 -13.00
N VAL A 146 -38.01 5.69 -12.53
CA VAL A 146 -37.64 4.99 -11.28
C VAL A 146 -36.91 5.96 -10.35
N ASN A 147 -36.92 5.64 -9.04
CA ASN A 147 -36.23 6.45 -8.03
C ASN A 147 -34.70 6.41 -8.24
N ALA A 148 -33.99 7.36 -7.64
CA ALA A 148 -32.55 7.54 -7.83
C ALA A 148 -31.74 6.31 -7.40
N GLU A 149 -32.10 5.65 -6.31
CA GLU A 149 -31.43 4.47 -5.80
C GLU A 149 -31.51 3.28 -6.77
N TRP A 150 -32.69 3.06 -7.35
CA TRP A 150 -32.91 2.00 -8.34
C TRP A 150 -32.20 2.31 -9.66
N ALA A 151 -32.29 3.57 -10.12
CA ALA A 151 -31.59 4.01 -11.34
C ALA A 151 -30.08 3.80 -11.23
N LEU A 152 -29.49 4.13 -10.06
CA LEU A 152 -28.07 3.94 -9.80
C LEU A 152 -27.67 2.46 -9.78
N SER A 153 -28.55 1.57 -9.23
CA SER A 153 -28.35 0.12 -9.30
C SER A 153 -28.33 -0.39 -10.73
N LEU A 154 -29.28 0.07 -11.55
CA LEU A 154 -29.33 -0.31 -12.97
C LEU A 154 -28.09 0.14 -13.73
N ARG A 155 -27.60 1.35 -13.46
CA ARG A 155 -26.36 1.85 -14.06
C ARG A 155 -25.16 1.00 -13.62
N MET A 156 -25.09 0.62 -12.36
CA MET A 156 -24.00 -0.28 -11.87
C MET A 156 -24.04 -1.64 -12.54
N GLU A 157 -25.24 -2.22 -12.75
CA GLU A 157 -25.38 -3.49 -13.47
C GLU A 157 -24.88 -3.36 -14.93
N GLU A 158 -25.15 -2.24 -15.60
CA GLU A 158 -24.66 -1.97 -16.95
C GLU A 158 -23.12 -1.85 -16.98
N LEU A 159 -22.55 -1.11 -16.03
CA LEU A 159 -21.09 -0.96 -15.90
C LEU A 159 -20.42 -2.28 -15.60
N ARG A 160 -20.96 -3.08 -14.68
CA ARG A 160 -20.42 -4.41 -14.35
C ARG A 160 -20.38 -5.32 -15.57
N LYS A 161 -21.46 -5.37 -16.36
CA LYS A 161 -21.48 -6.14 -17.62
C LYS A 161 -20.44 -5.64 -18.62
N ALA A 162 -20.20 -4.35 -18.68
CA ALA A 162 -19.18 -3.77 -19.55
C ALA A 162 -17.77 -4.14 -19.09
N PHE A 163 -17.49 -4.12 -17.79
CA PHE A 163 -16.21 -4.54 -17.22
C PHE A 163 -15.98 -6.06 -17.38
N ASP A 164 -17.01 -6.89 -17.11
CA ASP A 164 -16.95 -8.34 -17.25
C ASP A 164 -16.71 -8.79 -18.70
N ALA A 165 -17.09 -7.96 -19.68
CA ALA A 165 -16.87 -8.24 -21.09
C ALA A 165 -15.42 -7.98 -21.54
N ILE A 166 -14.60 -7.34 -20.70
CA ILE A 166 -13.20 -7.04 -20.97
C ILE A 166 -12.36 -8.12 -20.32
N ASP A 167 -11.66 -8.92 -21.11
CA ASP A 167 -10.76 -9.97 -20.62
C ASP A 167 -9.45 -9.36 -20.09
N ASN A 168 -9.56 -8.60 -19.00
CA ASN A 168 -8.43 -7.93 -18.35
C ASN A 168 -8.70 -7.81 -16.84
N GLU A 169 -7.89 -8.51 -16.04
CA GLU A 169 -7.98 -8.58 -14.58
C GLU A 169 -7.90 -7.18 -13.91
N TYR A 170 -7.07 -6.29 -14.44
CA TYR A 170 -6.93 -4.91 -13.94
C TYR A 170 -8.21 -4.07 -14.12
N LEU A 171 -8.96 -4.29 -15.22
CA LEU A 171 -10.21 -3.57 -15.46
C LEU A 171 -11.36 -4.17 -14.65
N ALA A 172 -11.32 -5.45 -14.33
CA ALA A 172 -12.26 -6.07 -13.40
C ALA A 172 -12.16 -5.48 -12.00
N GLU A 173 -10.93 -5.30 -11.48
CA GLU A 173 -10.68 -4.60 -10.20
C GLU A 173 -11.22 -3.16 -10.20
N ARG A 174 -11.15 -2.45 -11.33
CA ARG A 174 -11.76 -1.12 -11.48
C ARG A 174 -13.28 -1.14 -11.33
N GLY A 175 -13.94 -2.21 -11.75
CA GLY A 175 -15.38 -2.42 -11.55
C GLY A 175 -15.75 -2.45 -10.07
N ASP A 176 -14.92 -3.06 -9.23
CA ASP A 176 -15.14 -3.11 -7.79
C ASP A 176 -14.95 -1.74 -7.12
N ASP A 177 -13.99 -0.93 -7.55
CA ASP A 177 -13.82 0.45 -7.07
C ASP A 177 -15.05 1.31 -7.39
N VAL A 178 -15.62 1.19 -8.61
CA VAL A 178 -16.84 1.88 -8.99
C VAL A 178 -18.01 1.40 -8.13
N ALA A 179 -18.11 0.10 -7.84
CA ALA A 179 -19.15 -0.46 -6.98
C ALA A 179 -19.11 0.14 -5.57
N LEU A 180 -17.92 0.27 -4.98
CA LEU A 180 -17.72 0.89 -3.67
C LEU A 180 -18.15 2.37 -3.64
N VAL A 181 -17.89 3.12 -4.71
CA VAL A 181 -18.33 4.51 -4.84
C VAL A 181 -19.85 4.59 -4.97
N VAL A 182 -20.44 3.73 -5.82
CA VAL A 182 -21.89 3.64 -6.01
C VAL A 182 -22.61 3.30 -4.70
N GLU A 183 -22.11 2.33 -3.96
CA GLU A 183 -22.63 1.94 -2.65
C GLU A 183 -22.66 3.12 -1.65
N ARG A 184 -21.59 3.92 -1.62
CA ARG A 184 -21.56 5.14 -0.79
C ARG A 184 -22.66 6.13 -1.17
N ILE A 185 -22.86 6.36 -2.47
CA ILE A 185 -23.92 7.25 -2.95
C ILE A 185 -25.28 6.69 -2.54
N GLN A 186 -25.51 5.39 -2.68
CA GLN A 186 -26.76 4.73 -2.29
C GLN A 186 -27.03 4.83 -0.78
N ARG A 187 -26.00 4.72 0.06
CA ARG A 187 -26.13 4.93 1.52
C ARG A 187 -26.59 6.35 1.85
N VAL A 188 -25.98 7.36 1.21
CA VAL A 188 -26.39 8.75 1.41
C VAL A 188 -27.81 8.99 0.92
N LEU A 189 -28.21 8.47 -0.24
CA LEU A 189 -29.56 8.54 -0.77
C LEU A 189 -30.59 7.92 0.19
N SER A 190 -30.26 6.78 0.80
CA SER A 190 -31.12 6.05 1.72
C SER A 190 -31.09 6.62 3.15
N GLY A 191 -30.30 7.65 3.43
CA GLY A 191 -30.17 8.26 4.76
C GLY A 191 -29.57 7.31 5.81
N ARG A 192 -28.86 6.27 5.40
CA ARG A 192 -28.23 5.29 6.30
C ARG A 192 -26.87 5.78 6.77
N ARG A 193 -26.52 5.46 8.03
CA ARG A 193 -25.21 5.75 8.61
C ARG A 193 -24.14 4.85 7.96
N ARG A 194 -22.90 5.35 7.91
CA ARG A 194 -21.75 4.54 7.49
C ARG A 194 -21.49 3.42 8.50
N PRO A 195 -21.01 2.24 8.08
CA PRO A 195 -20.63 1.17 9.02
C PRO A 195 -19.65 1.66 10.07
N ALA A 196 -18.66 2.47 9.70
CA ALA A 196 -17.72 3.10 10.63
C ALA A 196 -18.36 3.97 11.72
N ASP A 197 -19.54 4.56 11.47
CA ASP A 197 -20.27 5.37 12.44
C ASP A 197 -21.12 4.50 13.41
N THR A 198 -21.32 3.22 13.10
CA THR A 198 -22.06 2.28 13.94
C THR A 198 -21.18 1.60 14.98
N VAL A 199 -19.87 1.66 14.83
CA VAL A 199 -18.92 1.11 15.80
C VAL A 199 -19.10 1.82 17.14
N ARG A 200 -19.40 1.04 18.16
CA ARG A 200 -19.63 1.56 19.52
C ARG A 200 -18.36 2.19 20.08
N LEU A 201 -18.57 3.19 20.95
CA LEU A 201 -17.50 3.77 21.74
C LEU A 201 -16.96 2.71 22.70
N THR A 202 -15.67 2.43 22.62
CA THR A 202 -15.00 1.56 23.60
C THR A 202 -14.52 2.40 24.78
N MET A 203 -14.58 1.84 25.98
CA MET A 203 -13.89 2.44 27.13
C MET A 203 -12.39 2.51 26.82
N SER A 204 -11.67 3.45 27.35
CA SER A 204 -10.35 3.89 26.90
C SER A 204 -9.25 2.80 26.75
N ASP A 205 -9.47 1.59 27.22
CA ASP A 205 -8.50 0.47 27.15
C ASP A 205 -9.03 -0.79 26.43
N GLU A 206 -10.27 -0.79 25.96
CA GLU A 206 -10.84 -1.95 25.29
C GLU A 206 -10.35 -2.04 23.85
N LYS A 207 -9.80 -3.19 23.49
CA LYS A 207 -9.38 -3.51 22.14
C LYS A 207 -10.47 -4.20 21.38
N ILE A 208 -10.76 -3.75 20.16
CA ILE A 208 -11.75 -4.36 19.30
C ILE A 208 -11.10 -5.12 18.15
N ILE A 209 -11.73 -6.21 17.75
CA ILE A 209 -11.48 -6.92 16.52
C ILE A 209 -12.68 -6.67 15.61
N LEU A 210 -12.43 -5.97 14.50
CA LEU A 210 -13.47 -5.68 13.52
C LEU A 210 -13.74 -6.94 12.68
N ILE A 211 -15.00 -7.30 12.55
CA ILE A 211 -15.45 -8.45 11.77
C ILE A 211 -16.49 -7.96 10.78
N ALA A 212 -16.32 -8.29 9.51
CA ALA A 212 -17.22 -7.92 8.43
C ALA A 212 -17.30 -9.02 7.37
N ASP A 213 -18.29 -8.96 6.50
CA ASP A 213 -18.31 -9.81 5.31
C ASP A 213 -17.22 -9.40 4.35
N ASP A 214 -17.13 -8.12 4.07
CA ASP A 214 -15.98 -7.45 3.42
C ASP A 214 -15.75 -6.10 4.11
N LEU A 215 -14.58 -5.50 3.90
CA LEU A 215 -14.21 -4.22 4.53
C LEU A 215 -13.92 -3.18 3.46
N ASN A 216 -14.68 -2.10 3.52
CA ASN A 216 -14.35 -0.93 2.72
C ASN A 216 -13.09 -0.25 3.30
N PRO A 217 -12.02 -0.06 2.50
CA PRO A 217 -10.79 0.60 2.95
C PRO A 217 -11.02 1.96 3.62
N ALA A 218 -11.99 2.73 3.13
CA ALA A 218 -12.29 4.03 3.71
C ALA A 218 -12.88 3.93 5.13
N ASP A 219 -13.63 2.88 5.45
CA ASP A 219 -14.13 2.66 6.80
C ASP A 219 -12.99 2.30 7.77
N ILE A 220 -12.01 1.52 7.33
CA ILE A 220 -10.79 1.24 8.09
C ILE A 220 -10.07 2.55 8.44
N LEU A 221 -9.90 3.46 7.46
CA LEU A 221 -9.24 4.75 7.65
C LEU A 221 -10.02 5.66 8.61
N ILE A 222 -11.34 5.72 8.48
CA ILE A 222 -12.21 6.49 9.37
C ILE A 222 -12.09 5.98 10.81
N LEU A 223 -12.18 4.67 11.00
CA LEU A 223 -12.10 4.03 12.32
C LEU A 223 -10.71 4.19 12.95
N LYS A 224 -9.65 4.04 12.17
CA LYS A 224 -8.27 4.24 12.66
C LYS A 224 -8.01 5.65 13.18
N ARG A 225 -8.73 6.64 12.67
CA ARG A 225 -8.62 8.05 13.12
C ARG A 225 -9.41 8.36 14.38
N ARG A 226 -10.39 7.56 14.70
CA ARG A 226 -11.17 7.74 15.91
C ARG A 226 -10.29 7.43 17.12
N ARG A 227 -10.15 8.41 18.02
CA ARG A 227 -9.36 8.27 19.27
C ARG A 227 -10.06 7.42 20.33
N ASP A 228 -11.35 7.22 20.15
CA ASP A 228 -12.25 6.46 21.01
C ASP A 228 -12.40 4.99 20.59
N VAL A 229 -11.64 4.55 19.57
CA VAL A 229 -11.65 3.18 19.06
C VAL A 229 -10.21 2.68 18.95
N SER A 230 -9.94 1.53 19.57
CA SER A 230 -8.64 0.85 19.49
C SER A 230 -8.77 -0.45 18.70
N ILE A 231 -8.49 -0.40 17.38
CA ILE A 231 -8.54 -1.59 16.52
C ILE A 231 -7.30 -2.43 16.79
N ALA A 232 -7.51 -3.67 17.27
CA ALA A 232 -6.45 -4.65 17.51
C ALA A 232 -6.30 -5.67 16.37
N GLY A 233 -7.35 -5.89 15.58
CA GLY A 233 -7.35 -6.83 14.47
C GLY A 233 -8.50 -6.62 13.52
N LEU A 234 -8.38 -7.19 12.32
CA LEU A 234 -9.40 -7.18 11.27
C LEU A 234 -9.69 -8.62 10.81
N VAL A 235 -10.94 -8.92 10.57
CA VAL A 235 -11.39 -10.22 10.05
C VAL A 235 -12.44 -10.00 9.00
N THR A 236 -12.29 -10.63 7.83
CA THR A 236 -13.34 -10.63 6.82
C THR A 236 -13.78 -12.06 6.47
N ALA A 237 -15.09 -12.25 6.29
CA ALA A 237 -15.65 -13.54 5.89
C ALA A 237 -15.31 -13.85 4.42
N SER A 238 -15.23 -12.82 3.58
CA SER A 238 -14.84 -12.88 2.17
C SER A 238 -13.55 -12.09 1.90
N GLY A 239 -13.22 -11.90 0.64
CA GLY A 239 -12.07 -11.11 0.19
C GLY A 239 -10.80 -11.92 -0.04
N SER A 240 -9.79 -11.30 -0.63
CA SER A 240 -8.49 -11.91 -0.96
C SER A 240 -7.34 -11.17 -0.27
N PRO A 241 -6.16 -11.81 -0.12
CA PRO A 241 -4.96 -11.15 0.40
C PRO A 241 -4.45 -9.99 -0.46
N THR A 242 -4.93 -9.86 -1.68
CA THR A 242 -4.60 -8.81 -2.65
C THR A 242 -5.65 -7.71 -2.73
N SER A 243 -6.78 -7.82 -2.02
CA SER A 243 -7.82 -6.79 -1.99
C SER A 243 -7.28 -5.45 -1.45
N HIS A 244 -7.89 -4.34 -1.83
CA HIS A 244 -7.52 -3.01 -1.36
C HIS A 244 -7.59 -2.87 0.17
N ALA A 245 -8.59 -3.51 0.81
CA ALA A 245 -8.69 -3.57 2.26
C ALA A 245 -7.53 -4.33 2.90
N ALA A 246 -7.13 -5.47 2.30
CA ALA A 246 -6.00 -6.27 2.74
C ALA A 246 -4.67 -5.52 2.60
N ILE A 247 -4.44 -4.84 1.48
CA ILE A 247 -3.25 -4.01 1.24
C ILE A 247 -3.18 -2.89 2.29
N LEU A 248 -4.29 -2.21 2.53
CA LEU A 248 -4.36 -1.14 3.52
C LEU A 248 -4.13 -1.65 4.95
N ALA A 249 -4.74 -2.78 5.33
CA ALA A 249 -4.55 -3.39 6.64
C ALA A 249 -3.08 -3.76 6.89
N ARG A 250 -2.40 -4.26 5.87
CA ARG A 250 -0.95 -4.55 5.89
C ARG A 250 -0.14 -3.28 6.08
N SER A 251 -0.42 -2.23 5.33
CA SER A 251 0.25 -0.93 5.45
C SER A 251 0.03 -0.26 6.81
N LEU A 252 -1.13 -0.50 7.43
CA LEU A 252 -1.44 -0.03 8.79
C LEU A 252 -0.89 -0.93 9.90
N GLU A 253 -0.20 -2.02 9.55
CA GLU A 253 0.36 -3.02 10.47
C GLU A 253 -0.69 -3.61 11.44
N ILE A 254 -1.92 -3.86 10.95
CA ILE A 254 -3.01 -4.43 11.76
C ILE A 254 -3.10 -5.94 11.49
N PRO A 255 -3.00 -6.83 12.52
CA PRO A 255 -3.23 -8.26 12.36
C PRO A 255 -4.55 -8.53 11.64
N THR A 256 -4.51 -9.26 10.53
CA THR A 256 -5.67 -9.40 9.64
C THR A 256 -5.78 -10.81 9.08
N LEU A 257 -7.00 -11.36 9.14
CA LEU A 257 -7.42 -12.56 8.43
C LEU A 257 -8.52 -12.22 7.42
N VAL A 258 -8.43 -12.79 6.24
CA VAL A 258 -9.48 -12.73 5.20
C VAL A 258 -9.98 -14.15 4.88
N SER A 259 -11.13 -14.24 4.23
CA SER A 259 -11.77 -15.51 3.87
C SER A 259 -12.00 -16.42 5.10
N VAL A 260 -12.46 -15.83 6.21
CA VAL A 260 -12.88 -16.58 7.40
C VAL A 260 -14.35 -16.93 7.25
N GLU A 261 -14.62 -18.04 6.60
CA GLU A 261 -15.99 -18.49 6.27
C GLU A 261 -16.88 -18.55 7.52
N GLY A 262 -18.05 -17.95 7.46
CA GLY A 262 -19.03 -17.91 8.56
C GLY A 262 -18.67 -16.97 9.73
N ALA A 263 -17.68 -16.08 9.59
CA ALA A 263 -17.28 -15.19 10.69
C ALA A 263 -18.42 -14.27 11.16
N THR A 264 -19.18 -13.70 10.23
CA THR A 264 -20.30 -12.80 10.56
C THR A 264 -21.56 -13.52 11.04
N GLU A 265 -21.69 -14.82 10.73
CA GLU A 265 -22.84 -15.65 11.12
C GLU A 265 -22.67 -16.26 12.52
N ASN A 266 -21.42 -16.62 12.87
CA ASN A 266 -21.12 -17.38 14.09
C ASN A 266 -20.57 -16.51 15.24
N ILE A 267 -20.36 -15.21 15.02
CA ILE A 267 -19.80 -14.30 16.01
C ILE A 267 -20.82 -13.20 16.27
N SER A 268 -21.01 -12.88 17.53
CA SER A 268 -21.83 -11.75 17.94
C SER A 268 -20.96 -10.57 18.38
N SER A 269 -21.47 -9.34 18.24
CA SER A 269 -20.80 -8.18 18.81
C SER A 269 -20.64 -8.38 20.31
N ASP A 270 -19.50 -7.94 20.84
CA ASP A 270 -19.07 -8.09 22.24
C ASP A 270 -18.53 -9.49 22.61
N ASP A 271 -18.56 -10.49 21.71
CA ASP A 271 -17.86 -11.77 21.95
C ASP A 271 -16.36 -11.55 22.13
N VAL A 272 -15.74 -12.29 23.06
CA VAL A 272 -14.29 -12.28 23.21
C VAL A 272 -13.67 -13.15 22.13
N VAL A 273 -12.82 -12.58 21.32
CA VAL A 273 -12.16 -13.28 20.22
C VAL A 273 -10.65 -13.15 20.27
N LEU A 274 -9.99 -14.25 19.94
CA LEU A 274 -8.55 -14.34 19.75
C LEU A 274 -8.24 -14.50 18.26
N LEU A 275 -7.59 -13.51 17.69
CA LEU A 275 -7.08 -13.51 16.33
C LEU A 275 -5.60 -13.93 16.36
N ASP A 276 -5.26 -15.08 15.80
CA ASP A 276 -3.90 -15.54 15.56
C ASP A 276 -3.62 -15.55 14.06
N ALA A 277 -3.20 -14.40 13.52
CA ALA A 277 -2.87 -14.26 12.12
C ALA A 277 -1.55 -14.94 11.74
N ASP A 278 -0.69 -15.30 12.72
CA ASP A 278 0.53 -16.08 12.45
C ASP A 278 0.19 -17.52 12.01
N HIS A 279 -0.92 -18.06 12.54
CA HIS A 279 -1.40 -19.41 12.23
C HIS A 279 -2.66 -19.45 11.36
N GLY A 280 -3.23 -18.29 11.03
CA GLY A 280 -4.44 -18.20 10.22
C GLY A 280 -5.69 -18.68 10.97
N VAL A 281 -5.80 -18.44 12.28
CA VAL A 281 -6.90 -18.94 13.11
C VAL A 281 -7.56 -17.80 13.88
N LEU A 282 -8.88 -17.78 13.84
CA LEU A 282 -9.75 -16.98 14.70
C LEU A 282 -10.42 -17.89 15.71
N THR A 283 -10.31 -17.59 16.99
CA THR A 283 -10.96 -18.37 18.06
C THR A 283 -11.98 -17.49 18.79
N VAL A 284 -13.22 -17.92 18.79
CA VAL A 284 -14.33 -17.29 19.53
C VAL A 284 -14.41 -17.96 20.90
N HIS A 285 -14.61 -17.19 21.94
CA HIS A 285 -14.62 -17.65 23.34
C HIS A 285 -13.41 -18.53 23.68
N PRO A 286 -12.17 -17.98 23.54
CA PRO A 286 -10.97 -18.74 23.85
C PRO A 286 -10.96 -19.21 25.31
N ASP A 287 -10.43 -20.41 25.56
CA ASP A 287 -10.32 -20.95 26.91
C ASP A 287 -9.61 -19.93 27.85
N PRO A 288 -10.25 -19.57 28.97
CA PRO A 288 -9.65 -18.63 29.92
C PRO A 288 -8.26 -19.04 30.43
N SER A 289 -7.95 -20.32 30.48
CA SER A 289 -6.63 -20.82 30.86
C SER A 289 -5.51 -20.43 29.89
N LEU A 290 -5.84 -20.14 28.61
CA LEU A 290 -4.87 -19.73 27.59
C LEU A 290 -4.62 -18.22 27.59
N LEU A 291 -5.52 -17.41 28.13
CA LEU A 291 -5.45 -15.96 28.08
C LEU A 291 -4.14 -15.37 28.65
N PRO A 292 -3.58 -15.86 29.77
CA PRO A 292 -2.31 -15.36 30.29
C PRO A 292 -1.14 -15.59 29.30
N GLN A 293 -1.12 -16.75 28.64
CA GLN A 293 -0.07 -17.07 27.65
C GLN A 293 -0.22 -16.21 26.39
N VAL A 294 -1.45 -16.00 25.93
CA VAL A 294 -1.77 -15.11 24.81
C VAL A 294 -1.35 -13.68 25.12
N ALA A 295 -1.71 -13.15 26.29
CA ALA A 295 -1.32 -11.83 26.73
C ALA A 295 0.20 -11.67 26.80
N GLN A 296 0.92 -12.70 27.27
CA GLN A 296 2.39 -12.67 27.26
C GLN A 296 2.95 -12.65 25.84
N ARG A 297 2.43 -13.47 24.93
CA ARG A 297 2.84 -13.49 23.51
C ARG A 297 2.63 -12.12 22.84
N ILE A 298 1.47 -11.48 23.09
CA ILE A 298 1.18 -10.11 22.57
C ILE A 298 2.21 -9.12 23.11
N ARG A 299 2.56 -9.18 24.40
CA ARG A 299 3.59 -8.30 24.98
C ARG A 299 4.95 -8.54 24.35
N ASP A 300 5.34 -9.80 24.15
CA ASP A 300 6.64 -10.16 23.55
C ASP A 300 6.73 -9.69 22.09
N LEU A 301 5.67 -9.84 21.32
CA LEU A 301 5.59 -9.32 19.95
C LEU A 301 5.70 -7.77 19.91
N ASN A 302 4.98 -7.09 20.79
CA ASN A 302 5.05 -5.62 20.88
C ASN A 302 6.45 -5.15 21.31
N ASN A 303 7.07 -5.82 22.29
CA ASN A 303 8.42 -5.51 22.73
C ASN A 303 9.46 -5.80 21.64
N ALA A 304 9.28 -6.84 20.85
CA ALA A 304 10.13 -7.14 19.69
C ALA A 304 10.01 -6.03 18.64
N ARG A 305 8.79 -5.56 18.34
CA ARG A 305 8.49 -4.45 17.42
C ARG A 305 9.15 -3.13 17.88
N ILE A 306 9.00 -2.81 19.18
CA ILE A 306 9.64 -1.63 19.77
C ILE A 306 11.17 -1.73 19.67
N ARG A 307 11.74 -2.90 19.98
CA ARG A 307 13.19 -3.14 19.83
C ARG A 307 13.65 -2.99 18.39
N GLN A 308 12.88 -3.50 17.44
CA GLN A 308 13.18 -3.38 16.01
C GLN A 308 13.14 -1.89 15.56
N LYS A 309 12.11 -1.14 15.94
CA LYS A 309 12.04 0.31 15.65
C LYS A 309 13.24 1.08 16.22
N ARG A 310 13.73 0.70 17.40
CA ARG A 310 14.95 1.31 17.97
C ARG A 310 16.23 0.97 17.19
N LEU A 311 16.26 -0.18 16.50
CA LEU A 311 17.40 -0.54 15.65
C LEU A 311 17.46 0.28 14.37
N ASN A 312 16.33 0.77 13.87
CA ASN A 312 16.27 1.58 12.65
C ASN A 312 17.10 2.87 12.73
N SER A 313 17.30 3.41 13.92
CA SER A 313 18.12 4.61 14.15
C SER A 313 19.61 4.32 14.42
N ARG A 314 20.01 3.05 14.48
CA ARG A 314 21.39 2.67 14.74
C ARG A 314 22.11 2.33 13.45
N PRO A 315 23.38 2.75 13.27
CA PRO A 315 24.17 2.30 12.14
C PRO A 315 24.35 0.78 12.20
N ALA A 316 24.23 0.14 11.03
CA ALA A 316 24.57 -1.27 10.92
C ALA A 316 26.10 -1.44 11.00
N GLU A 317 26.56 -2.20 11.98
CA GLU A 317 27.99 -2.37 12.25
C GLU A 317 28.27 -3.82 12.63
N THR A 318 29.35 -4.38 12.08
CA THR A 318 29.79 -5.72 12.41
C THR A 318 30.44 -5.73 13.81
N LYS A 319 30.61 -6.93 14.39
CA LYS A 319 31.23 -7.06 15.73
C LYS A 319 32.68 -6.53 15.83
N ASP A 320 33.37 -6.43 14.70
CA ASP A 320 34.72 -5.88 14.56
C ASP A 320 34.74 -4.39 14.17
N GLY A 321 33.57 -3.71 14.21
CA GLY A 321 33.47 -2.26 14.03
C GLY A 321 33.38 -1.79 12.60
N VAL A 322 33.14 -2.68 11.62
CA VAL A 322 32.96 -2.28 10.23
C VAL A 322 31.51 -1.83 10.00
N LYS A 323 31.35 -0.60 9.52
CA LYS A 323 30.02 -0.06 9.15
C LYS A 323 29.56 -0.65 7.83
N ILE A 324 28.31 -1.09 7.81
CA ILE A 324 27.63 -1.64 6.64
C ILE A 324 26.52 -0.66 6.23
N SER A 325 26.55 -0.18 5.00
CA SER A 325 25.46 0.66 4.47
C SER A 325 24.27 -0.22 4.09
N LEU A 326 23.12 0.07 4.69
CA LEU A 326 21.83 -0.58 4.40
C LEU A 326 21.01 0.34 3.52
N CYS A 327 20.88 0.00 2.23
CA CYS A 327 20.13 0.78 1.26
C CYS A 327 18.80 0.10 0.95
N ALA A 328 17.76 0.90 0.72
CA ALA A 328 16.45 0.41 0.35
C ALA A 328 16.37 0.06 -1.14
N ASN A 329 15.51 -0.90 -1.47
CA ASN A 329 15.09 -1.20 -2.84
C ASN A 329 13.64 -0.71 -2.98
N ILE A 330 13.39 0.25 -3.85
CA ILE A 330 12.08 0.84 -4.08
C ILE A 330 11.59 0.62 -5.51
N ALA A 331 10.29 0.45 -5.65
CA ALA A 331 9.61 0.31 -6.93
C ALA A 331 8.89 1.61 -7.33
N LEU A 332 8.23 2.24 -6.38
CA LEU A 332 7.47 3.46 -6.56
C LEU A 332 8.13 4.64 -5.81
N PRO A 333 7.91 5.88 -6.25
CA PRO A 333 8.41 7.06 -5.54
C PRO A 333 7.90 7.18 -4.10
N GLU A 334 6.72 6.66 -3.84
CA GLU A 334 6.05 6.66 -2.54
C GLU A 334 6.79 5.80 -1.51
N ASP A 335 7.44 4.72 -1.94
CA ASP A 335 8.23 3.81 -1.07
C ASP A 335 9.39 4.52 -0.36
N VAL A 336 9.79 5.70 -0.85
CA VAL A 336 10.88 6.48 -0.25
C VAL A 336 10.59 6.87 1.20
N ARG A 337 9.32 7.07 1.56
CA ARG A 337 8.92 7.38 2.94
C ARG A 337 9.22 6.22 3.88
N ASP A 338 8.97 4.99 3.43
CA ASP A 338 9.28 3.79 4.20
C ASP A 338 10.78 3.57 4.33
N ALA A 339 11.53 3.83 3.27
CA ALA A 339 13.00 3.82 3.31
C ALA A 339 13.55 4.84 4.32
N GLU A 340 12.98 6.04 4.38
CA GLU A 340 13.34 7.08 5.34
C GLU A 340 12.97 6.67 6.79
N ARG A 341 11.75 6.17 6.99
CA ARG A 341 11.22 5.70 8.29
C ARG A 341 12.01 4.52 8.86
N THR A 342 12.47 3.61 8.00
CA THR A 342 13.27 2.47 8.41
C THR A 342 14.75 2.79 8.62
N GLY A 343 15.16 4.04 8.37
CA GLY A 343 16.51 4.51 8.60
C GLY A 343 17.51 4.09 7.52
N ALA A 344 17.06 3.81 6.29
CA ALA A 344 17.93 3.44 5.19
C ALA A 344 19.05 4.48 4.95
N ASP A 345 20.26 4.00 4.69
CA ASP A 345 21.42 4.85 4.39
C ASP A 345 21.37 5.47 2.99
N GLY A 346 20.46 4.99 2.15
CA GLY A 346 20.25 5.45 0.78
C GLY A 346 19.24 4.58 0.05
N ILE A 347 19.02 4.91 -1.23
CA ILE A 347 18.30 4.04 -2.17
C ILE A 347 19.36 3.29 -2.97
N GLY A 348 19.50 1.99 -2.70
CA GLY A 348 20.40 1.10 -3.42
C GLY A 348 19.89 0.68 -4.79
N LEU A 349 18.57 0.70 -4.95
CA LEU A 349 17.90 0.42 -6.21
C LEU A 349 16.54 1.13 -6.29
N PHE A 350 16.40 2.04 -7.25
CA PHE A 350 15.10 2.53 -7.69
C PHE A 350 14.74 1.88 -9.01
N ARG A 351 13.69 1.07 -9.03
CA ARG A 351 13.21 0.31 -10.18
C ARG A 351 12.39 1.20 -11.11
N SER A 352 13.07 1.92 -12.00
CA SER A 352 12.43 2.93 -12.86
C SER A 352 11.45 2.37 -13.89
N GLU A 353 11.48 1.06 -14.15
CA GLU A 353 10.57 0.41 -15.10
C GLU A 353 9.08 0.56 -14.72
N PHE A 354 8.76 0.65 -13.42
CA PHE A 354 7.38 0.87 -12.97
C PHE A 354 6.79 2.20 -13.43
N LEU A 355 7.62 3.18 -13.82
CA LEU A 355 7.13 4.43 -14.40
C LEU A 355 6.58 4.27 -15.83
N PHE A 356 6.93 3.16 -16.48
CA PHE A 356 6.57 2.88 -17.86
C PHE A 356 5.43 1.86 -17.99
N MET A 357 5.12 1.16 -16.90
CA MET A 357 4.11 0.10 -16.86
C MET A 357 2.71 0.67 -16.57
N ASN A 358 1.68 -0.07 -16.98
CA ASN A 358 0.26 0.21 -16.69
C ASN A 358 -0.20 1.63 -17.06
N ARG A 359 0.25 2.14 -18.19
CA ARG A 359 -0.14 3.47 -18.71
C ARG A 359 -0.28 3.47 -20.22
N PRO A 360 -1.19 4.24 -20.79
CA PRO A 360 -1.44 4.26 -22.24
C PRO A 360 -0.34 4.97 -23.03
N THR A 361 0.41 5.87 -22.39
CA THR A 361 1.49 6.63 -23.02
C THR A 361 2.78 6.53 -22.21
N LEU A 362 3.92 6.59 -22.89
CA LEU A 362 5.21 6.60 -22.23
C LEU A 362 5.43 7.88 -21.41
N PRO A 363 6.13 7.82 -20.27
CA PRO A 363 6.41 8.98 -19.45
C PRO A 363 7.32 9.98 -20.20
N SER A 364 6.93 11.24 -20.21
CA SER A 364 7.73 12.32 -20.75
C SER A 364 9.03 12.55 -19.97
N GLU A 365 9.96 13.33 -20.52
CA GLU A 365 11.20 13.73 -19.83
C GLU A 365 10.89 14.46 -18.51
N ASP A 366 9.88 15.32 -18.50
CA ASP A 366 9.53 16.11 -17.34
C ASP A 366 8.86 15.28 -16.25
N GLU A 367 7.95 14.36 -16.60
CA GLU A 367 7.35 13.42 -15.64
C GLU A 367 8.41 12.55 -14.97
N GLN A 368 9.35 12.02 -15.73
CA GLN A 368 10.46 11.24 -15.19
C GLN A 368 11.35 12.10 -14.29
N TYR A 369 11.70 13.31 -14.74
CA TYR A 369 12.51 14.26 -13.96
C TYR A 369 11.87 14.58 -12.62
N GLU A 370 10.60 14.94 -12.59
CA GLU A 370 9.90 15.27 -11.34
C GLU A 370 9.84 14.09 -10.39
N THR A 371 9.63 12.89 -10.94
CA THR A 371 9.60 11.65 -10.17
C THR A 371 10.96 11.35 -9.53
N TYR A 372 12.03 11.41 -10.29
CA TYR A 372 13.39 11.20 -9.76
C TYR A 372 13.76 12.27 -8.74
N LEU A 373 13.44 13.53 -9.02
CA LEU A 373 13.72 14.65 -8.13
C LEU A 373 13.00 14.52 -6.77
N ARG A 374 11.75 14.02 -6.78
CA ARG A 374 10.99 13.76 -5.55
C ARG A 374 11.71 12.75 -4.66
N VAL A 375 12.14 11.62 -5.21
CA VAL A 375 12.88 10.58 -4.49
C VAL A 375 14.22 11.13 -3.97
N ILE A 376 14.97 11.84 -4.79
CA ILE A 376 16.28 12.40 -4.44
C ILE A 376 16.14 13.40 -3.29
N ARG A 377 15.16 14.29 -3.36
CA ARG A 377 14.92 15.31 -2.30
C ARG A 377 14.53 14.68 -0.98
N ALA A 378 13.68 13.66 -1.00
CA ALA A 378 13.29 12.94 0.19
C ALA A 378 14.48 12.27 0.89
N MET A 379 15.48 11.80 0.13
CA MET A 379 16.69 11.18 0.69
C MET A 379 17.71 12.16 1.29
N LYS A 380 17.48 13.49 1.21
CA LYS A 380 18.26 14.53 1.94
C LYS A 380 19.77 14.39 1.76
N GLY A 381 20.25 14.18 0.55
CA GLY A 381 21.67 14.03 0.19
C GLY A 381 22.26 12.63 0.37
N LYS A 382 21.51 11.67 0.87
CA LYS A 382 21.91 10.26 0.86
C LYS A 382 21.97 9.73 -0.58
N PRO A 383 22.74 8.67 -0.85
CA PRO A 383 22.90 8.13 -2.20
C PRO A 383 21.58 7.57 -2.76
N VAL A 384 21.34 7.82 -4.04
CA VAL A 384 20.19 7.28 -4.78
C VAL A 384 20.68 6.62 -6.05
N THR A 385 20.53 5.30 -6.16
CA THR A 385 20.87 4.54 -7.36
C THR A 385 19.62 4.32 -8.20
N ILE A 386 19.59 4.93 -9.39
CA ILE A 386 18.49 4.78 -10.34
C ILE A 386 18.88 3.71 -11.35
N ARG A 387 18.14 2.62 -11.41
CA ARG A 387 18.28 1.62 -12.46
C ARG A 387 17.62 2.15 -13.72
N THR A 388 18.32 2.12 -14.86
CA THR A 388 17.71 2.39 -16.16
C THR A 388 16.63 1.34 -16.44
N MET A 389 15.66 1.70 -17.28
CA MET A 389 14.48 0.87 -17.55
C MET A 389 14.83 -0.60 -17.83
N ASP A 390 14.19 -1.50 -17.13
CA ASP A 390 14.28 -2.96 -17.35
C ASP A 390 13.00 -3.44 -18.05
N LEU A 391 12.78 -2.92 -19.26
CA LEU A 391 11.63 -3.24 -20.12
C LEU A 391 12.00 -4.34 -21.11
N GLY A 392 11.00 -5.09 -21.53
CA GLY A 392 11.11 -6.21 -22.48
C GLY A 392 10.84 -7.56 -21.83
N GLY A 393 10.49 -8.56 -22.64
CA GLY A 393 10.11 -9.89 -22.17
C GLY A 393 8.79 -9.88 -21.44
N ASP A 394 8.82 -10.20 -20.15
CA ASP A 394 7.67 -10.22 -19.24
C ASP A 394 7.23 -8.84 -18.69
N LYS A 395 8.01 -7.79 -18.96
CA LYS A 395 7.77 -6.42 -18.49
C LYS A 395 7.64 -5.47 -19.67
N LEU A 396 6.51 -5.57 -20.34
CA LEU A 396 6.20 -4.67 -21.45
C LEU A 396 5.31 -3.50 -20.97
N PRO A 397 5.46 -2.30 -21.56
CA PRO A 397 4.45 -1.26 -21.49
C PRO A 397 3.13 -1.76 -22.08
N SER A 398 2.04 -0.98 -21.93
CA SER A 398 0.77 -1.31 -22.56
C SER A 398 0.90 -1.42 -24.09
N HIS A 399 -0.03 -2.16 -24.73
CA HIS A 399 -0.06 -2.32 -26.19
C HIS A 399 -0.04 -0.96 -26.92
N GLU A 400 -0.82 0.01 -26.44
CA GLU A 400 -0.89 1.37 -27.02
C GLU A 400 0.45 2.11 -26.92
N ALA A 401 1.17 1.93 -25.80
CA ALA A 401 2.50 2.53 -25.62
C ALA A 401 3.57 1.87 -26.51
N LEU A 402 3.44 0.55 -26.77
CA LEU A 402 4.33 -0.21 -27.67
C LEU A 402 4.11 0.18 -29.13
N GLU A 403 2.87 0.36 -29.57
CA GLU A 403 2.53 0.86 -30.92
C GLU A 403 3.19 2.22 -31.19
N SER A 404 3.22 3.10 -30.18
CA SER A 404 3.89 4.41 -30.29
C SER A 404 5.41 4.30 -30.57
N LEU A 405 6.02 3.17 -30.23
CA LEU A 405 7.44 2.88 -30.47
C LEU A 405 7.67 2.10 -31.77
N ASN A 406 6.64 1.82 -32.57
CA ASN A 406 6.71 0.90 -33.72
C ASN A 406 7.33 -0.47 -33.35
N LEU A 407 7.02 -0.97 -32.18
CA LEU A 407 7.42 -2.30 -31.74
C LEU A 407 6.28 -3.26 -32.03
N ASP A 408 6.54 -4.21 -32.92
CA ASP A 408 5.64 -5.35 -33.12
C ASP A 408 5.68 -6.25 -31.87
N ASP A 409 4.50 -6.51 -31.28
CA ASP A 409 4.30 -7.49 -30.20
C ASP A 409 4.62 -8.94 -30.63
N GLY A 410 5.03 -9.13 -31.87
CA GLY A 410 4.88 -10.37 -32.63
C GLY A 410 6.00 -11.41 -32.54
N GLU A 411 7.12 -11.16 -31.90
CA GLU A 411 8.10 -12.21 -31.68
C GLU A 411 8.02 -12.74 -30.24
N GLU A 412 7.25 -13.80 -30.02
CA GLU A 412 7.43 -14.67 -28.86
C GLU A 412 8.89 -15.11 -28.80
N VAL A 413 9.68 -14.41 -28.00
CA VAL A 413 11.05 -14.80 -27.75
C VAL A 413 11.03 -16.04 -26.86
N PRO A 414 11.48 -17.21 -27.32
CA PRO A 414 11.43 -18.46 -26.55
C PRO A 414 12.07 -18.37 -25.16
N ASN A 415 12.95 -17.40 -24.96
CA ASN A 415 13.53 -17.09 -23.67
C ASN A 415 13.59 -15.56 -23.49
N PRO A 416 12.63 -14.96 -22.77
CA PRO A 416 12.54 -13.51 -22.55
C PRO A 416 13.82 -12.90 -21.94
N ALA A 417 14.55 -13.64 -21.11
CA ALA A 417 15.79 -13.17 -20.50
C ALA A 417 16.93 -12.98 -21.52
N LEU A 418 16.90 -13.71 -22.65
CA LEU A 418 17.89 -13.61 -23.72
C LEU A 418 17.47 -12.64 -24.84
N GLY A 419 16.23 -12.21 -24.87
CA GLY A 419 15.65 -11.33 -25.86
C GLY A 419 16.10 -9.87 -25.74
N ARG A 420 15.38 -8.99 -26.43
CA ARG A 420 15.55 -7.53 -26.36
C ARG A 420 14.94 -7.01 -25.08
N ARG A 421 15.71 -7.00 -24.00
CA ARG A 421 15.29 -6.54 -22.68
C ARG A 421 16.36 -5.65 -22.05
N ALA A 422 15.91 -4.75 -21.18
CA ALA A 422 16.76 -3.91 -20.34
C ALA A 422 17.77 -3.08 -21.16
N ILE A 423 19.07 -3.17 -20.88
CA ILE A 423 20.09 -2.39 -21.60
C ILE A 423 20.10 -2.67 -23.11
N ARG A 424 19.79 -3.90 -23.53
CA ARG A 424 19.69 -4.26 -24.95
C ARG A 424 18.51 -3.55 -25.62
N PHE A 425 17.37 -3.49 -24.94
CA PHE A 425 16.21 -2.73 -25.37
C PHE A 425 16.54 -1.24 -25.44
N SER A 426 17.12 -0.68 -24.38
CA SER A 426 17.49 0.73 -24.28
C SER A 426 18.42 1.17 -25.42
N ILE A 427 19.42 0.36 -25.79
CA ILE A 427 20.34 0.65 -26.91
C ILE A 427 19.62 0.63 -28.27
N HIS A 428 18.60 -0.23 -28.43
CA HIS A 428 17.81 -0.31 -29.65
C HIS A 428 16.72 0.78 -29.75
N GLN A 429 16.35 1.39 -28.62
CA GLN A 429 15.40 2.50 -28.52
C GLN A 429 16.12 3.79 -28.06
N PRO A 430 16.97 4.38 -28.91
CA PRO A 430 17.88 5.44 -28.51
C PRO A 430 17.17 6.69 -28.00
N GLU A 431 16.04 7.10 -28.58
CA GLU A 431 15.32 8.30 -28.15
C GLU A 431 14.66 8.12 -26.79
N LEU A 432 14.07 6.95 -26.53
CA LEU A 432 13.51 6.61 -25.23
C LEU A 432 14.62 6.59 -24.15
N PHE A 433 15.77 5.98 -24.48
CA PHE A 433 16.90 5.92 -23.55
C PHE A 433 17.49 7.31 -23.28
N LEU A 434 17.63 8.16 -24.32
CA LEU A 434 18.07 9.54 -24.15
C LEU A 434 17.12 10.35 -23.29
N THR A 435 15.81 10.16 -23.46
CA THR A 435 14.79 10.83 -22.63
C THR A 435 14.97 10.48 -21.16
N GLN A 436 15.15 9.19 -20.82
CA GLN A 436 15.42 8.77 -19.46
C GLN A 436 16.72 9.33 -18.92
N LEU A 437 17.81 9.25 -19.70
CA LEU A 437 19.12 9.77 -19.26
C LEU A 437 19.11 11.28 -19.05
N ARG A 438 18.40 12.06 -19.90
CA ARG A 438 18.24 13.50 -19.69
C ARG A 438 17.48 13.79 -18.39
N ALA A 439 16.39 13.08 -18.13
CA ALA A 439 15.62 13.22 -16.89
C ALA A 439 16.49 12.93 -15.65
N ILE A 440 17.28 11.85 -15.67
CA ILE A 440 18.17 11.50 -14.56
C ILE A 440 19.26 12.57 -14.39
N LEU A 441 19.91 13.02 -15.48
CA LEU A 441 20.95 14.03 -15.41
C LEU A 441 20.45 15.39 -14.87
N ARG A 442 19.23 15.79 -15.23
CA ARG A 442 18.56 16.98 -14.68
C ARG A 442 18.30 16.82 -13.17
N ALA A 443 17.79 15.68 -12.76
CA ALA A 443 17.46 15.41 -11.36
C ALA A 443 18.72 15.26 -10.48
N ALA A 444 19.84 14.90 -11.07
CA ALA A 444 21.11 14.64 -10.38
C ALA A 444 21.94 15.90 -10.07
N VAL A 445 21.48 17.09 -10.44
CA VAL A 445 22.19 18.36 -10.14
C VAL A 445 22.37 18.49 -8.63
N ASP A 446 23.62 18.72 -8.22
CA ASP A 446 24.01 18.89 -6.80
C ASP A 446 23.55 17.75 -5.86
N SER A 447 23.44 16.54 -6.40
CA SER A 447 22.90 15.39 -5.68
C SER A 447 23.80 14.16 -5.79
N ASN A 448 23.67 13.21 -4.84
CA ASN A 448 24.42 11.95 -4.84
C ASN A 448 23.64 10.86 -5.59
N VAL A 449 23.57 11.01 -6.92
CA VAL A 449 22.85 10.09 -7.79
C VAL A 449 23.80 9.20 -8.57
N GLN A 450 23.43 7.94 -8.72
CA GLN A 450 24.15 6.94 -9.49
C GLN A 450 23.20 6.28 -10.50
N ILE A 451 23.72 5.93 -11.66
CA ILE A 451 23.00 5.15 -12.67
C ILE A 451 23.44 3.70 -12.59
N MET A 452 22.49 2.77 -12.60
CA MET A 452 22.74 1.33 -12.65
C MET A 452 22.15 0.74 -13.92
N LEU A 453 22.96 -0.01 -14.66
CA LEU A 453 22.54 -0.68 -15.88
C LEU A 453 22.12 -2.12 -15.60
N PRO A 454 20.88 -2.52 -15.95
CA PRO A 454 20.42 -3.90 -15.79
C PRO A 454 20.93 -4.81 -16.92
N LEU A 455 20.96 -6.10 -16.67
CA LEU A 455 21.24 -7.20 -17.62
C LEU A 455 22.51 -7.01 -18.48
N LEU A 456 23.57 -6.46 -17.88
CA LEU A 456 24.87 -6.34 -18.57
C LEU A 456 25.41 -7.70 -18.97
N SER A 457 25.72 -7.86 -20.25
CA SER A 457 26.32 -9.08 -20.83
C SER A 457 27.69 -8.85 -21.49
N ARG A 458 27.98 -7.62 -21.88
CA ARG A 458 29.21 -7.24 -22.58
C ARG A 458 29.78 -5.92 -22.07
N PRO A 459 31.12 -5.77 -21.93
CA PRO A 459 31.73 -4.50 -21.53
C PRO A 459 31.44 -3.34 -22.50
N SER A 460 31.18 -3.64 -23.77
CA SER A 460 30.83 -2.63 -24.80
C SER A 460 29.52 -1.91 -24.50
N GLU A 461 28.59 -2.53 -23.77
CA GLU A 461 27.33 -1.92 -23.39
C GLU A 461 27.55 -0.72 -22.45
N ILE A 462 28.56 -0.78 -21.58
CA ILE A 462 28.98 0.35 -20.73
C ILE A 462 29.53 1.49 -21.59
N ALA A 463 30.39 1.17 -22.55
CA ALA A 463 31.02 2.16 -23.45
C ALA A 463 29.95 2.87 -24.29
N ILE A 464 29.01 2.13 -24.85
CA ILE A 464 27.83 2.65 -25.58
C ILE A 464 27.03 3.58 -24.71
N THR A 465 26.69 3.15 -23.48
CA THR A 465 25.90 3.96 -22.53
C THR A 465 26.61 5.27 -22.15
N ARG A 466 27.95 5.24 -21.97
CA ARG A 466 28.73 6.47 -21.76
C ARG A 466 28.60 7.44 -22.94
N GLY A 467 28.49 6.91 -24.15
CA GLY A 467 28.21 7.69 -25.36
C GLY A 467 26.82 8.35 -25.28
N PHE A 468 25.81 7.60 -24.88
CA PHE A 468 24.44 8.14 -24.67
C PHE A 468 24.39 9.20 -23.57
N ILE A 469 25.05 8.98 -22.44
CA ILE A 469 25.12 9.98 -21.34
C ILE A 469 25.76 11.28 -21.84
N ARG A 470 26.81 11.20 -22.61
CA ARG A 470 27.46 12.37 -23.22
C ARG A 470 26.52 13.10 -24.16
N LYS A 471 25.86 12.39 -25.08
CA LYS A 471 24.87 12.96 -26.01
C LYS A 471 23.69 13.61 -25.26
N ALA A 472 23.16 12.95 -24.21
CA ALA A 472 22.09 13.50 -23.38
C ALA A 472 22.51 14.82 -22.71
N ARG A 473 23.75 14.90 -22.21
CA ARG A 473 24.31 16.12 -21.63
C ARG A 473 24.48 17.24 -22.65
N GLU A 474 25.00 16.95 -23.82
CA GLU A 474 25.11 17.90 -24.94
C GLU A 474 23.73 18.47 -25.30
N GLN A 475 22.72 17.61 -25.46
CA GLN A 475 21.34 18.04 -25.75
C GLN A 475 20.76 18.95 -24.66
N LEU A 476 21.03 18.67 -23.38
CA LEU A 476 20.57 19.53 -22.27
C LEU A 476 21.31 20.87 -22.28
N THR A 477 22.61 20.87 -22.53
CA THR A 477 23.43 22.08 -22.62
C THR A 477 22.96 22.97 -23.76
N ASP A 478 22.69 22.41 -24.94
CA ASP A 478 22.19 23.13 -26.12
C ASP A 478 20.79 23.76 -25.84
N ARG A 479 20.00 23.14 -24.98
CA ARG A 479 18.69 23.65 -24.50
C ARG A 479 18.82 24.63 -23.34
N GLY A 480 20.03 24.90 -22.82
CA GLY A 480 20.27 25.76 -21.66
C GLY A 480 19.72 25.17 -20.35
N ILE A 481 19.55 23.86 -20.27
CA ILE A 481 19.03 23.15 -19.10
C ILE A 481 20.18 22.66 -18.24
N ALA A 482 20.14 22.96 -16.93
CA ALA A 482 21.13 22.50 -15.98
C ALA A 482 21.11 20.98 -15.85
N CYS A 483 22.29 20.35 -15.84
CA CYS A 483 22.45 18.90 -15.67
C CYS A 483 23.74 18.58 -14.90
N ALA A 484 23.82 17.39 -14.34
CA ALA A 484 24.98 16.95 -13.58
C ALA A 484 26.22 16.80 -14.48
N ASP A 485 27.33 17.41 -14.10
CA ASP A 485 28.61 17.30 -14.82
C ASP A 485 29.19 15.89 -14.72
N LYS A 486 29.04 15.27 -13.59
CA LYS A 486 29.53 13.92 -13.31
C LYS A 486 28.42 13.07 -12.72
N ILE A 487 28.32 11.83 -13.18
CA ILE A 487 27.42 10.85 -12.62
C ILE A 487 28.11 9.50 -12.56
N ALA A 488 27.99 8.80 -11.45
CA ALA A 488 28.53 7.45 -11.33
C ALA A 488 27.69 6.48 -12.17
N LEU A 489 28.37 5.61 -12.92
CA LEU A 489 27.75 4.58 -13.75
C LEU A 489 28.21 3.21 -13.25
N GLY A 490 27.27 2.40 -12.82
CA GLY A 490 27.46 1.02 -12.39
C GLY A 490 26.66 0.03 -13.23
N GLY A 491 26.84 -1.24 -12.96
CA GLY A 491 26.12 -2.31 -13.63
C GLY A 491 25.67 -3.39 -12.66
N MET A 492 24.51 -3.95 -12.93
CA MET A 492 23.97 -5.10 -12.19
C MET A 492 24.61 -6.38 -12.74
N ILE A 493 25.25 -7.14 -11.86
CA ILE A 493 25.88 -8.42 -12.21
C ILE A 493 24.86 -9.52 -11.89
N GLU A 494 23.97 -9.73 -12.85
CA GLU A 494 22.82 -10.65 -12.72
C GLU A 494 22.76 -11.66 -13.88
N VAL A 495 23.58 -11.46 -14.91
CA VAL A 495 23.70 -12.38 -16.05
C VAL A 495 24.96 -13.24 -15.86
N PRO A 496 24.88 -14.58 -16.06
CA PRO A 496 26.05 -15.46 -15.91
C PRO A 496 27.28 -15.00 -16.69
N ALA A 497 27.11 -14.46 -17.91
CA ALA A 497 28.21 -13.93 -18.72
C ALA A 497 28.96 -12.79 -18.01
N ALA A 498 28.25 -11.87 -17.33
CA ALA A 498 28.89 -10.79 -16.60
C ALA A 498 29.63 -11.29 -15.35
N ALA A 499 29.07 -12.27 -14.63
CA ALA A 499 29.71 -12.86 -13.46
C ALA A 499 31.03 -13.60 -13.85
N ILE A 500 31.00 -14.40 -14.91
CA ILE A 500 32.18 -15.16 -15.39
C ILE A 500 33.27 -14.22 -15.96
N ALA A 501 32.85 -13.22 -16.74
CA ALA A 501 33.75 -12.28 -17.40
C ALA A 501 34.00 -10.99 -16.59
N LEU A 502 33.68 -10.98 -15.28
CA LEU A 502 33.71 -9.79 -14.42
C LEU A 502 35.01 -8.95 -14.55
N PRO A 503 36.22 -9.55 -14.61
CA PRO A 503 37.46 -8.77 -14.79
C PRO A 503 37.49 -7.91 -16.07
N SER A 504 36.75 -8.29 -17.11
CA SER A 504 36.71 -7.53 -18.37
C SER A 504 35.88 -6.26 -18.26
N PHE A 505 34.93 -6.20 -17.33
CA PHE A 505 34.09 -5.01 -17.07
C PHE A 505 34.86 -3.91 -16.32
N PHE A 506 35.90 -4.27 -15.56
CA PHE A 506 36.80 -3.33 -14.86
C PHE A 506 38.02 -2.88 -15.68
N LYS A 507 38.38 -3.63 -16.70
CA LYS A 507 39.39 -3.21 -17.67
C LYS A 507 38.72 -2.30 -18.70
N GLY A 508 38.26 -1.11 -18.25
CA GLY A 508 37.61 -0.18 -19.16
C GLY A 508 38.49 0.19 -20.37
N PRO A 509 37.86 0.62 -21.51
CA PRO A 509 38.61 1.26 -22.58
C PRO A 509 39.19 2.57 -22.11
#